data_9e9f7974fe4630160d9279e143425c7a
#
_entry.id   9e9f7974fe4630160d9279e143425c7a
#
_cell.length_a   1.000
_cell.length_b   1.000
_cell.length_c   1.000
_cell.angle_alpha   90.00
_cell.angle_beta   90.00
_cell.angle_gamma   90.00
#
_symmetry.space_group_name_H-M   'P 1'
#
loop_
_entity.id
_entity.type
_entity.pdbx_description
1 polymer ?
#
loop_
_entity_poly.entity_id
_entity_poly.type
_entity_poly.pdbx_seq_one_letter_code
_entity_poly.pdbx_strand_id
1 'polypeptide(L)'
;MKIIDAHLHLFSEDSAEEMARQVGHHNNVDHLREVYGELHIAHGVVMGNHSLELRRHDYPTDLFHYCVGLDSSLLEDGSRVIPDLADRVEAHLRRDNCCGVKLYPGYNKIALSDPMYQPIYRLAARYGKPVAVHMGLTAFSRAHLKYCHPLALDEVAADHPDTQFVMCHFGNPFLEAAAAVVEKNPNVAADLSGLLEGRVDLDAYFREQAGYVFLLRTWLTAIQCWDKVMFGTDWPIVNLGEYIGFIRRLVP
;
A
#
# COMPACT_ATOMS: atom_id res chain seq x y z
N MET A 1 18.38 12.15 7.36
CA MET A 1 17.12 11.57 7.89
C MET A 1 17.01 10.19 7.28
N LYS A 2 16.69 9.17 8.06
CA LYS A 2 16.41 7.83 7.53
C LYS A 2 14.96 7.77 7.04
N ILE A 3 14.75 7.12 5.89
CA ILE A 3 13.44 6.94 5.27
C ILE A 3 13.01 5.49 5.49
N ILE A 4 11.73 5.25 5.73
CA ILE A 4 11.10 3.93 5.63
C ILE A 4 10.15 3.99 4.44
N ASP A 5 10.29 3.04 3.52
CA ASP A 5 9.37 2.84 2.41
C ASP A 5 8.24 1.92 2.87
N ALA A 6 7.12 2.49 3.27
CA ALA A 6 6.01 1.75 3.85
C ALA A 6 5.18 0.95 2.83
N HIS A 7 5.49 1.05 1.52
CA HIS A 7 4.72 0.39 0.48
C HIS A 7 5.55 0.14 -0.78
N LEU A 8 5.90 -1.10 -1.01
CA LEU A 8 6.53 -1.56 -2.24
C LEU A 8 6.05 -2.98 -2.60
N HIS A 9 6.30 -3.40 -3.83
CA HIS A 9 6.04 -4.76 -4.29
C HIS A 9 7.33 -5.43 -4.77
N LEU A 10 7.52 -6.70 -4.43
CA LEU A 10 8.56 -7.55 -4.98
C LEU A 10 7.88 -8.70 -5.72
N PHE A 11 7.73 -8.54 -7.01
CA PHE A 11 7.18 -9.57 -7.89
C PHE A 11 8.31 -10.44 -8.45
N SER A 12 8.01 -11.70 -8.71
CA SER A 12 8.95 -12.66 -9.33
C SER A 12 8.80 -12.77 -10.85
N GLU A 13 7.84 -12.05 -11.42
CA GLU A 13 7.50 -12.12 -12.84
C GLU A 13 8.43 -11.24 -13.69
N ASP A 14 8.68 -11.67 -14.93
CA ASP A 14 9.47 -10.90 -15.92
C ASP A 14 8.90 -9.50 -16.18
N SER A 15 7.58 -9.35 -16.07
CA SER A 15 6.90 -8.06 -16.22
C SER A 15 7.34 -7.03 -15.16
N ALA A 16 7.67 -7.47 -13.96
CA ALA A 16 8.14 -6.58 -12.91
C ALA A 16 9.58 -6.08 -13.15
N GLU A 17 10.42 -6.91 -13.73
CA GLU A 17 11.75 -6.49 -14.18
C GLU A 17 11.65 -5.47 -15.30
N GLU A 18 10.72 -5.66 -16.27
CA GLU A 18 10.49 -4.69 -17.34
C GLU A 18 9.99 -3.36 -16.79
N MET A 19 9.04 -3.35 -15.84
CA MET A 19 8.60 -2.12 -15.16
C MET A 19 9.76 -1.42 -14.45
N ALA A 20 10.58 -2.16 -13.72
CA ALA A 20 11.74 -1.60 -13.03
C ALA A 20 12.75 -0.97 -14.00
N ARG A 21 13.02 -1.61 -15.15
CA ARG A 21 13.90 -1.07 -16.19
C ARG A 21 13.38 0.23 -16.80
N GLN A 22 12.07 0.32 -17.04
CA GLN A 22 11.45 1.54 -17.58
C GLN A 22 11.65 2.74 -16.66
N VAL A 23 11.79 2.51 -15.36
CA VAL A 23 12.07 3.55 -14.37
C VAL A 23 13.55 3.66 -13.98
N GLY A 24 14.43 2.97 -14.71
CA GLY A 24 15.89 3.07 -14.56
C GLY A 24 16.48 2.22 -13.42
N HIS A 25 15.81 1.12 -13.07
CA HIS A 25 16.21 0.22 -12.00
C HIS A 25 16.18 -1.26 -12.43
N HIS A 26 16.49 -2.18 -11.51
CA HIS A 26 16.34 -3.62 -11.65
C HIS A 26 15.51 -4.19 -10.50
N ASN A 27 14.58 -5.08 -10.78
CA ASN A 27 13.71 -5.70 -9.79
C ASN A 27 14.39 -6.88 -9.09
N ASN A 28 15.44 -6.60 -8.32
CA ASN A 28 16.09 -7.59 -7.48
C ASN A 28 16.59 -6.99 -6.15
N VAL A 29 16.77 -7.86 -5.16
CA VAL A 29 17.11 -7.45 -3.79
C VAL A 29 18.48 -6.76 -3.71
N ASP A 30 19.46 -7.20 -4.48
CA ASP A 30 20.82 -6.64 -4.43
C ASP A 30 20.83 -5.20 -4.95
N HIS A 31 20.15 -4.95 -6.07
CA HIS A 31 19.97 -3.61 -6.61
C HIS A 31 19.22 -2.70 -5.63
N LEU A 32 18.11 -3.18 -5.04
CA LEU A 32 17.37 -2.39 -4.06
C LEU A 32 18.22 -2.09 -2.82
N ARG A 33 19.05 -3.02 -2.36
CA ARG A 33 19.98 -2.80 -1.24
C ARG A 33 20.94 -1.65 -1.53
N GLU A 34 21.52 -1.63 -2.74
CA GLU A 34 22.43 -0.60 -3.20
C GLU A 34 21.73 0.77 -3.25
N VAL A 35 20.60 0.85 -3.96
CA VAL A 35 19.82 2.09 -4.13
C VAL A 35 19.26 2.60 -2.79
N TYR A 36 18.79 1.71 -1.92
CA TYR A 36 18.33 2.09 -0.57
C TYR A 36 19.46 2.70 0.25
N GLY A 37 20.68 2.13 0.14
CA GLY A 37 21.86 2.70 0.78
C GLY A 37 22.16 4.11 0.30
N GLU A 38 22.17 4.34 -1.01
CA GLU A 38 22.41 5.64 -1.64
C GLU A 38 21.36 6.70 -1.28
N LEU A 39 20.08 6.30 -1.26
CA LEU A 39 18.95 7.18 -0.98
C LEU A 39 18.61 7.32 0.52
N HIS A 40 19.38 6.65 1.40
CA HIS A 40 19.12 6.61 2.84
C HIS A 40 17.76 6.03 3.22
N ILE A 41 17.24 5.08 2.44
CA ILE A 41 16.08 4.27 2.79
C ILE A 41 16.57 3.16 3.71
N ALA A 42 16.12 3.18 4.95
CA ALA A 42 16.60 2.25 5.97
C ALA A 42 15.88 0.90 5.89
N HIS A 43 14.63 0.89 5.41
CA HIS A 43 13.78 -0.30 5.42
C HIS A 43 12.62 -0.16 4.47
N GLY A 44 12.13 -1.30 3.94
CA GLY A 44 10.95 -1.37 3.10
C GLY A 44 9.88 -2.33 3.64
N VAL A 45 8.62 -2.04 3.38
CA VAL A 45 7.48 -2.92 3.69
C VAL A 45 6.89 -3.46 2.41
N VAL A 46 7.12 -4.75 2.15
CA VAL A 46 6.60 -5.44 0.97
C VAL A 46 5.11 -5.70 1.15
N MET A 47 4.29 -5.16 0.25
CA MET A 47 2.87 -5.49 0.15
C MET A 47 2.74 -6.82 -0.57
N GLY A 48 2.61 -7.90 0.22
CA GLY A 48 2.51 -9.25 -0.29
C GLY A 48 1.25 -9.45 -1.13
N ASN A 49 1.35 -10.28 -2.12
CA ASN A 49 0.28 -10.73 -2.98
C ASN A 49 0.56 -12.17 -3.43
N HIS A 50 -0.39 -12.78 -4.11
CA HIS A 50 -0.35 -14.10 -4.74
C HIS A 50 -0.36 -15.30 -3.81
N SER A 51 0.30 -15.32 -2.64
CA SER A 51 0.43 -16.54 -1.86
C SER A 51 0.30 -16.34 -0.36
N LEU A 52 -0.38 -17.28 0.29
CA LEU A 52 -0.38 -17.45 1.76
C LEU A 52 0.65 -18.51 2.23
N GLU A 53 1.59 -18.91 1.37
CA GLU A 53 2.69 -19.79 1.78
C GLU A 53 3.77 -19.00 2.50
N LEU A 54 4.10 -19.38 3.73
CA LEU A 54 5.09 -18.68 4.56
C LEU A 54 6.44 -18.49 3.86
N ARG A 55 6.93 -19.52 3.16
CA ARG A 55 8.23 -19.49 2.44
C ARG A 55 8.29 -18.43 1.31
N ARG A 56 7.14 -18.02 0.78
CA ARG A 56 7.08 -16.98 -0.24
C ARG A 56 7.34 -15.57 0.32
N HIS A 57 7.44 -15.45 1.64
CA HIS A 57 7.64 -14.21 2.37
C HIS A 57 8.95 -14.23 3.19
N ASP A 58 9.94 -15.04 2.76
CA ASP A 58 11.25 -15.10 3.36
C ASP A 58 12.18 -14.04 2.75
N TYR A 59 11.81 -12.77 2.97
CA TYR A 59 12.60 -11.61 2.56
C TYR A 59 13.79 -11.40 3.50
N PRO A 60 14.92 -10.79 3.03
CA PRO A 60 16.00 -10.35 3.90
C PRO A 60 15.52 -9.38 4.97
N THR A 61 15.55 -9.80 6.22
CA THR A 61 14.93 -9.06 7.35
C THR A 61 15.71 -7.81 7.76
N ASP A 62 16.94 -7.67 7.31
CA ASP A 62 17.74 -6.45 7.44
C ASP A 62 17.30 -5.34 6.47
N LEU A 63 16.54 -5.70 5.44
CA LEU A 63 16.06 -4.77 4.41
C LEU A 63 14.54 -4.67 4.35
N PHE A 64 13.82 -5.77 4.58
CA PHE A 64 12.37 -5.81 4.39
C PHE A 64 11.59 -6.44 5.54
N HIS A 65 10.46 -5.82 5.83
CA HIS A 65 9.30 -6.47 6.44
C HIS A 65 8.21 -6.65 5.38
N TYR A 66 7.08 -7.28 5.74
CA TYR A 66 6.00 -7.48 4.78
C TYR A 66 4.61 -7.43 5.43
N CYS A 67 3.60 -7.07 4.63
CA CYS A 67 2.20 -7.36 4.90
C CYS A 67 1.78 -8.58 4.08
N VAL A 68 1.12 -9.57 4.69
CA VAL A 68 0.58 -10.71 3.92
C VAL A 68 -0.60 -10.24 3.08
N GLY A 69 -0.55 -10.49 1.78
CA GLY A 69 -1.57 -10.00 0.83
C GLY A 69 -2.67 -11.01 0.55
N LEU A 70 -3.90 -10.52 0.47
CA LEU A 70 -5.09 -11.28 0.05
C LEU A 70 -5.57 -10.74 -1.30
N ASP A 71 -4.93 -11.14 -2.38
CA ASP A 71 -5.26 -10.70 -3.73
C ASP A 71 -6.15 -11.68 -4.51
N SER A 72 -6.47 -11.31 -5.76
CA SER A 72 -7.38 -12.07 -6.61
C SER A 72 -6.89 -13.47 -6.99
N SER A 73 -5.57 -13.70 -6.95
CA SER A 73 -5.01 -15.01 -7.27
C SER A 73 -5.39 -16.10 -6.26
N LEU A 74 -5.74 -15.71 -5.04
CA LEU A 74 -6.24 -16.60 -4.01
C LEU A 74 -7.70 -17.03 -4.22
N LEU A 75 -8.38 -16.43 -5.20
CA LEU A 75 -9.80 -16.61 -5.52
C LEU A 75 -10.02 -17.06 -6.98
N GLU A 76 -8.99 -17.61 -7.61
CA GLU A 76 -8.96 -17.93 -9.06
C GLU A 76 -10.03 -18.93 -9.50
N ASP A 77 -10.47 -19.83 -8.62
CA ASP A 77 -11.52 -20.81 -8.89
C ASP A 77 -12.95 -20.23 -8.83
N GLY A 78 -13.07 -18.91 -8.65
CA GLY A 78 -14.35 -18.24 -8.46
C GLY A 78 -14.97 -18.44 -7.07
N SER A 79 -14.28 -19.15 -6.18
CA SER A 79 -14.66 -19.28 -4.77
C SER A 79 -14.47 -17.94 -4.04
N ARG A 80 -15.41 -17.62 -3.17
CA ARG A 80 -15.23 -16.53 -2.18
C ARG A 80 -14.72 -17.04 -0.84
N VAL A 81 -14.36 -18.29 -0.78
CA VAL A 81 -13.92 -18.95 0.46
C VAL A 81 -12.50 -19.46 0.25
N ILE A 82 -11.57 -18.92 1.01
CA ILE A 82 -10.22 -19.47 1.13
C ILE A 82 -10.25 -20.39 2.37
N PRO A 83 -10.04 -21.71 2.21
CA PRO A 83 -10.01 -22.62 3.35
C PRO A 83 -8.98 -22.17 4.38
N ASP A 84 -9.35 -22.23 5.65
CA ASP A 84 -8.49 -21.92 6.80
C ASP A 84 -7.80 -20.55 6.71
N LEU A 85 -8.44 -19.56 6.06
CA LEU A 85 -7.89 -18.23 5.81
C LEU A 85 -7.37 -17.58 7.09
N ALA A 86 -8.17 -17.62 8.16
CA ALA A 86 -7.81 -16.99 9.43
C ALA A 86 -6.55 -17.64 10.03
N ASP A 87 -6.44 -18.96 10.03
CA ASP A 87 -5.29 -19.69 10.57
C ASP A 87 -4.04 -19.43 9.72
N ARG A 88 -4.18 -19.39 8.41
CA ARG A 88 -3.07 -19.08 7.48
C ARG A 88 -2.57 -17.66 7.68
N VAL A 89 -3.45 -16.67 7.80
CA VAL A 89 -3.08 -15.28 8.09
C VAL A 89 -2.47 -15.16 9.49
N GLU A 90 -3.01 -15.83 10.49
CA GLU A 90 -2.45 -15.83 11.85
C GLU A 90 -1.03 -16.40 11.87
N ALA A 91 -0.72 -17.44 11.08
CA ALA A 91 0.63 -17.98 10.96
C ALA A 91 1.64 -16.93 10.45
N HIS A 92 1.22 -16.04 9.54
CA HIS A 92 2.04 -14.89 9.14
C HIS A 92 2.16 -13.85 10.25
N LEU A 93 1.05 -13.48 10.88
CA LEU A 93 1.04 -12.44 11.92
C LEU A 93 1.90 -12.81 13.14
N ARG A 94 2.16 -14.09 13.39
CA ARG A 94 3.08 -14.58 14.44
C ARG A 94 4.56 -14.34 14.10
N ARG A 95 4.91 -14.06 12.84
CA ARG A 95 6.30 -13.81 12.44
C ARG A 95 6.71 -12.38 12.78
N ASP A 96 7.93 -12.19 13.27
CA ASP A 96 8.46 -10.87 13.64
C ASP A 96 8.58 -9.93 12.43
N ASN A 97 8.91 -10.47 11.25
CA ASN A 97 9.04 -9.69 10.02
C ASN A 97 7.72 -9.50 9.26
N CYS A 98 6.60 -10.06 9.72
CA CYS A 98 5.27 -9.72 9.20
C CYS A 98 4.72 -8.54 9.99
N CYS A 99 4.50 -7.39 9.34
CA CYS A 99 4.01 -6.18 10.01
C CYS A 99 2.53 -5.89 9.77
N GLY A 100 1.82 -6.70 8.98
CA GLY A 100 0.39 -6.47 8.74
C GLY A 100 -0.23 -7.38 7.72
N VAL A 101 -1.43 -7.01 7.30
CA VAL A 101 -2.20 -7.65 6.22
C VAL A 101 -2.42 -6.63 5.12
N LYS A 102 -2.40 -7.06 3.85
CA LYS A 102 -2.77 -6.23 2.69
C LYS A 102 -4.03 -6.78 2.02
N LEU A 103 -5.01 -5.90 1.78
CA LEU A 103 -6.26 -6.23 1.10
C LEU A 103 -6.38 -5.48 -0.23
N TYR A 104 -7.04 -6.14 -1.19
CA TYR A 104 -7.24 -5.65 -2.56
C TYR A 104 -8.73 -5.72 -2.96
N PRO A 105 -9.62 -4.95 -2.30
CA PRO A 105 -11.08 -5.15 -2.42
C PRO A 105 -11.61 -4.96 -3.84
N GLY A 106 -11.10 -3.99 -4.61
CA GLY A 106 -11.49 -3.79 -6.00
C GLY A 106 -11.10 -4.91 -6.94
N TYR A 107 -9.89 -5.45 -6.75
CA TYR A 107 -9.38 -6.57 -7.54
C TYR A 107 -10.11 -7.87 -7.19
N ASN A 108 -10.34 -8.12 -5.92
CA ASN A 108 -11.09 -9.28 -5.42
C ASN A 108 -12.60 -9.17 -5.69
N LYS A 109 -13.11 -7.96 -5.94
CA LYS A 109 -14.54 -7.65 -6.07
C LYS A 109 -15.34 -8.03 -4.83
N ILE A 110 -14.75 -7.85 -3.65
CA ILE A 110 -15.28 -8.17 -2.35
C ILE A 110 -15.30 -6.90 -1.51
N ALA A 111 -16.45 -6.58 -0.92
CA ALA A 111 -16.57 -5.42 -0.04
C ALA A 111 -15.73 -5.61 1.23
N LEU A 112 -15.19 -4.54 1.79
CA LEU A 112 -14.45 -4.60 3.05
C LEU A 112 -15.33 -5.08 4.22
N SER A 113 -16.64 -4.80 4.17
CA SER A 113 -17.63 -5.29 5.16
C SER A 113 -18.01 -6.78 4.98
N ASP A 114 -17.45 -7.48 3.98
CA ASP A 114 -17.74 -8.91 3.77
C ASP A 114 -17.33 -9.74 4.99
N PRO A 115 -18.18 -10.70 5.43
CA PRO A 115 -17.90 -11.58 6.56
C PRO A 115 -16.55 -12.30 6.47
N MET A 116 -16.03 -12.54 5.29
CA MET A 116 -14.71 -13.16 5.06
C MET A 116 -13.56 -12.39 5.73
N TYR A 117 -13.64 -11.06 5.76
CA TYR A 117 -12.57 -10.22 6.33
C TYR A 117 -12.70 -10.02 7.84
N GLN A 118 -13.85 -10.27 8.44
CA GLN A 118 -14.10 -10.04 9.87
C GLN A 118 -13.11 -10.77 10.81
N PRO A 119 -12.74 -12.06 10.58
CA PRO A 119 -11.71 -12.72 11.36
C PRO A 119 -10.34 -12.07 11.20
N ILE A 120 -10.03 -11.54 10.02
CA ILE A 120 -8.74 -10.89 9.72
C ILE A 120 -8.59 -9.59 10.50
N TYR A 121 -9.63 -8.77 10.58
CA TYR A 121 -9.62 -7.52 11.36
C TYR A 121 -9.38 -7.81 12.84
N ARG A 122 -10.08 -8.80 13.41
CA ARG A 122 -9.87 -9.22 14.81
C ARG A 122 -8.47 -9.76 15.08
N LEU A 123 -7.91 -10.52 14.13
CA LEU A 123 -6.54 -11.02 14.25
C LEU A 123 -5.54 -9.86 14.18
N ALA A 124 -5.67 -8.96 13.22
CA ALA A 124 -4.82 -7.79 13.10
C ALA A 124 -4.80 -6.96 14.39
N ALA A 125 -5.97 -6.65 14.94
CA ALA A 125 -6.10 -5.98 16.23
C ALA A 125 -5.42 -6.75 17.38
N ARG A 126 -5.66 -8.06 17.48
CA ARG A 126 -5.06 -8.93 18.52
C ARG A 126 -3.53 -8.93 18.48
N TYR A 127 -2.93 -8.87 17.29
CA TYR A 127 -1.48 -8.82 17.11
C TYR A 127 -0.92 -7.39 17.09
N GLY A 128 -1.75 -6.36 17.20
CA GLY A 128 -1.34 -4.96 17.12
C GLY A 128 -0.74 -4.59 15.76
N LYS A 129 -1.19 -5.25 14.68
CA LYS A 129 -0.67 -5.10 13.32
C LYS A 129 -1.74 -4.51 12.40
N PRO A 130 -1.41 -3.54 11.52
CA PRO A 130 -2.39 -2.88 10.67
C PRO A 130 -2.90 -3.77 9.53
N VAL A 131 -4.04 -3.34 9.00
CA VAL A 131 -4.59 -3.80 7.72
C VAL A 131 -4.43 -2.69 6.69
N ALA A 132 -3.50 -2.86 5.77
CA ALA A 132 -3.32 -1.98 4.61
C ALA A 132 -4.33 -2.34 3.53
N VAL A 133 -5.02 -1.34 2.98
CA VAL A 133 -6.10 -1.55 2.02
C VAL A 133 -5.81 -0.74 0.76
N HIS A 134 -5.78 -1.42 -0.39
CA HIS A 134 -5.70 -0.75 -1.69
C HIS A 134 -6.94 0.10 -1.89
N MET A 135 -6.79 1.42 -1.99
CA MET A 135 -7.86 2.38 -2.23
C MET A 135 -7.55 3.24 -3.44
N GLY A 136 -8.58 3.77 -4.09
CA GLY A 136 -8.43 4.62 -5.26
C GLY A 136 -8.44 3.86 -6.59
N LEU A 137 -7.61 4.33 -7.54
CA LEU A 137 -7.54 3.79 -8.88
C LEU A 137 -6.95 2.38 -8.88
N THR A 138 -7.46 1.55 -9.78
CA THR A 138 -6.99 0.16 -9.96
C THR A 138 -6.30 0.00 -11.29
N ALA A 139 -5.20 -0.76 -11.33
CA ALA A 139 -4.41 -0.99 -12.55
C ALA A 139 -5.15 -1.82 -13.61
N PHE A 140 -6.14 -2.65 -13.22
CA PHE A 140 -6.83 -3.55 -14.14
C PHE A 140 -8.26 -3.09 -14.42
N SER A 141 -8.62 -3.03 -15.71
CA SER A 141 -9.96 -2.63 -16.17
C SER A 141 -11.11 -3.51 -15.64
N ARG A 142 -10.82 -4.74 -15.21
CA ARG A 142 -11.81 -5.66 -14.64
C ARG A 142 -12.03 -5.48 -13.13
N ALA A 143 -11.19 -4.70 -12.45
CA ALA A 143 -11.37 -4.38 -11.05
C ALA A 143 -12.52 -3.38 -10.86
N HIS A 144 -13.12 -3.37 -9.68
CA HIS A 144 -14.29 -2.53 -9.40
C HIS A 144 -13.96 -1.38 -8.46
N LEU A 145 -13.90 -0.15 -8.96
CA LEU A 145 -13.59 1.06 -8.19
C LEU A 145 -14.51 1.30 -6.98
N LYS A 146 -15.76 0.84 -7.04
CA LYS A 146 -16.71 1.00 -5.93
C LYS A 146 -16.21 0.37 -4.62
N TYR A 147 -15.40 -0.68 -4.70
CA TYR A 147 -14.82 -1.34 -3.53
C TYR A 147 -13.51 -0.69 -3.06
N CYS A 148 -12.92 0.18 -3.91
CA CYS A 148 -11.71 0.95 -3.60
C CYS A 148 -12.01 2.42 -3.28
N HIS A 149 -13.28 2.81 -3.15
CA HIS A 149 -13.64 4.16 -2.75
C HIS A 149 -13.41 4.34 -1.24
N PRO A 150 -12.76 5.44 -0.79
CA PRO A 150 -12.42 5.65 0.63
C PRO A 150 -13.57 5.45 1.62
N LEU A 151 -14.80 5.78 1.26
CA LEU A 151 -15.97 5.58 2.11
C LEU A 151 -16.23 4.10 2.46
N ALA A 152 -15.76 3.14 1.65
CA ALA A 152 -15.84 1.74 2.02
C ALA A 152 -14.90 1.39 3.19
N LEU A 153 -13.80 2.12 3.35
CA LEU A 153 -12.92 1.99 4.49
C LEU A 153 -13.49 2.69 5.74
N ASP A 154 -14.20 3.80 5.55
CA ASP A 154 -14.88 4.51 6.65
C ASP A 154 -15.84 3.60 7.41
N GLU A 155 -16.65 2.82 6.69
CA GLU A 155 -17.60 1.87 7.25
C GLU A 155 -16.90 0.87 8.18
N VAL A 156 -15.88 0.18 7.69
CA VAL A 156 -15.21 -0.87 8.47
C VAL A 156 -14.32 -0.31 9.58
N ALA A 157 -13.75 0.88 9.40
CA ALA A 157 -12.96 1.54 10.44
C ALA A 157 -13.82 1.92 11.64
N ALA A 158 -15.06 2.38 11.39
CA ALA A 158 -16.02 2.69 12.44
C ALA A 158 -16.51 1.42 13.18
N ASP A 159 -16.71 0.32 12.45
CA ASP A 159 -17.17 -0.95 13.02
C ASP A 159 -16.06 -1.74 13.74
N HIS A 160 -14.79 -1.43 13.44
CA HIS A 160 -13.61 -2.09 14.01
C HIS A 160 -12.63 -1.09 14.65
N PRO A 161 -13.01 -0.39 15.72
CA PRO A 161 -12.20 0.68 16.32
C PRO A 161 -10.84 0.20 16.88
N ASP A 162 -10.71 -1.08 17.21
CA ASP A 162 -9.47 -1.68 17.72
C ASP A 162 -8.49 -2.10 16.59
N THR A 163 -8.94 -2.10 15.33
CA THR A 163 -8.12 -2.45 14.18
C THR A 163 -7.53 -1.18 13.57
N GLN A 164 -6.20 -1.14 13.41
CA GLN A 164 -5.54 -0.06 12.68
C GLN A 164 -5.62 -0.33 11.17
N PHE A 165 -6.03 0.66 10.40
CA PHE A 165 -6.09 0.58 8.94
C PHE A 165 -5.10 1.55 8.29
N VAL A 166 -4.58 1.15 7.13
CA VAL A 166 -3.77 2.02 6.27
C VAL A 166 -4.45 2.12 4.92
N MET A 167 -4.90 3.32 4.57
CA MET A 167 -5.40 3.65 3.25
C MET A 167 -4.23 3.80 2.29
N CYS A 168 -4.01 2.85 1.39
CA CYS A 168 -2.96 2.96 0.40
C CYS A 168 -3.27 4.04 -0.64
N HIS A 169 -2.20 4.68 -1.19
CA HIS A 169 -2.27 5.66 -2.28
C HIS A 169 -3.08 6.92 -1.95
N PHE A 170 -3.29 7.21 -0.66
CA PHE A 170 -4.20 8.29 -0.22
C PHE A 170 -5.54 8.27 -0.96
N GLY A 171 -6.03 7.08 -1.30
CA GLY A 171 -7.29 6.88 -2.04
C GLY A 171 -7.37 7.57 -3.41
N ASN A 172 -6.24 7.98 -4.00
CA ASN A 172 -6.18 8.72 -5.26
C ASN A 172 -6.98 8.02 -6.39
N PRO A 173 -7.89 8.71 -7.13
CA PRO A 173 -8.10 10.15 -7.17
C PRO A 173 -9.20 10.70 -6.24
N PHE A 174 -9.75 9.92 -5.32
CA PHE A 174 -10.85 10.32 -4.43
C PHE A 174 -10.34 11.11 -3.20
N LEU A 175 -9.51 12.12 -3.43
CA LEU A 175 -8.72 12.82 -2.40
C LEU A 175 -9.57 13.46 -1.30
N GLU A 176 -10.71 14.07 -1.65
CA GLU A 176 -11.64 14.67 -0.69
C GLU A 176 -12.19 13.61 0.29
N ALA A 177 -12.68 12.50 -0.24
CA ALA A 177 -13.22 11.41 0.56
C ALA A 177 -12.11 10.77 1.42
N ALA A 178 -10.91 10.60 0.85
CA ALA A 178 -9.75 10.07 1.56
C ALA A 178 -9.37 10.94 2.76
N ALA A 179 -9.28 12.26 2.55
CA ALA A 179 -8.99 13.23 3.59
C ALA A 179 -10.02 13.15 4.73
N ALA A 180 -11.32 13.15 4.40
CA ALA A 180 -12.40 13.06 5.38
C ALA A 180 -12.33 11.76 6.20
N VAL A 181 -12.00 10.62 5.57
CA VAL A 181 -11.88 9.32 6.25
C VAL A 181 -10.68 9.28 7.19
N VAL A 182 -9.52 9.80 6.79
CA VAL A 182 -8.31 9.88 7.62
C VAL A 182 -8.52 10.82 8.81
N GLU A 183 -9.16 11.97 8.59
CA GLU A 183 -9.44 12.95 9.65
C GLU A 183 -10.42 12.41 10.67
N LYS A 184 -11.54 11.85 10.19
CA LYS A 184 -12.64 11.37 11.06
C LYS A 184 -12.23 10.16 11.91
N ASN A 185 -11.48 9.20 11.36
CA ASN A 185 -11.24 7.91 12.00
C ASN A 185 -9.87 7.89 12.69
N PRO A 186 -9.80 7.77 14.03
CA PRO A 186 -8.53 7.76 14.76
C PRO A 186 -7.67 6.53 14.42
N ASN A 187 -8.27 5.44 13.96
CA ASN A 187 -7.63 4.18 13.59
C ASN A 187 -7.32 4.06 12.09
N VAL A 188 -7.39 5.15 11.32
CA VAL A 188 -7.02 5.18 9.91
C VAL A 188 -5.83 6.10 9.68
N ALA A 189 -4.76 5.53 9.11
CA ALA A 189 -3.63 6.23 8.52
C ALA A 189 -3.66 6.08 6.99
N ALA A 190 -2.78 6.78 6.28
CA ALA A 190 -2.64 6.63 4.83
C ALA A 190 -1.18 6.60 4.39
N ASP A 191 -0.88 5.94 3.29
CA ASP A 191 0.41 6.10 2.61
C ASP A 191 0.26 6.96 1.34
N LEU A 192 1.36 7.59 0.96
CA LEU A 192 1.46 8.42 -0.25
C LEU A 192 2.14 7.66 -1.40
N SER A 193 1.98 6.36 -1.48
CA SER A 193 2.54 5.55 -2.58
C SER A 193 1.74 5.71 -3.88
N GLY A 194 2.37 5.46 -5.02
CA GLY A 194 1.68 5.42 -6.32
C GLY A 194 0.99 6.72 -6.75
N LEU A 195 1.40 7.89 -6.23
CA LEU A 195 0.85 9.18 -6.64
C LEU A 195 1.50 9.74 -7.91
N LEU A 196 2.61 9.15 -8.31
CA LEU A 196 3.37 9.43 -9.52
C LEU A 196 3.93 8.11 -10.03
N GLU A 197 3.92 7.90 -11.34
CA GLU A 197 4.45 6.70 -12.00
C GLU A 197 5.51 7.08 -13.04
N GLY A 198 6.38 6.12 -13.34
CA GLY A 198 7.39 6.27 -14.36
C GLY A 198 8.62 7.09 -13.93
N ARG A 199 9.30 7.61 -14.94
CA ARG A 199 10.40 8.58 -14.80
C ARG A 199 9.91 9.96 -15.18
N VAL A 200 10.25 10.96 -14.39
CA VAL A 200 9.78 12.33 -14.61
C VAL A 200 10.86 13.37 -14.38
N ASP A 201 10.85 14.42 -15.20
CA ASP A 201 11.44 15.69 -14.83
C ASP A 201 10.50 16.37 -13.82
N LEU A 202 10.93 16.49 -12.58
CA LEU A 202 10.10 17.06 -11.52
C LEU A 202 9.69 18.51 -11.79
N ASP A 203 10.53 19.32 -12.41
CA ASP A 203 10.20 20.72 -12.70
C ASP A 203 9.12 20.82 -13.79
N ALA A 204 9.22 19.98 -14.82
CA ALA A 204 8.17 19.84 -15.82
C ALA A 204 6.88 19.30 -15.21
N TYR A 205 6.96 18.24 -14.41
CA TYR A 205 5.79 17.61 -13.79
C TYR A 205 5.02 18.58 -12.89
N PHE A 206 5.70 19.30 -11.99
CA PHE A 206 5.04 20.25 -11.09
C PHE A 206 4.42 21.45 -11.83
N ARG A 207 4.94 21.79 -13.01
CA ARG A 207 4.35 22.81 -13.88
C ARG A 207 3.13 22.28 -14.64
N GLU A 208 3.25 21.09 -15.25
CA GLU A 208 2.23 20.52 -16.13
C GLU A 208 1.06 19.92 -15.35
N GLN A 209 1.36 19.31 -14.20
CA GLN A 209 0.38 18.72 -13.29
C GLN A 209 0.02 19.64 -12.11
N ALA A 210 0.18 20.97 -12.28
CA ALA A 210 -0.04 21.94 -11.21
C ALA A 210 -1.42 21.81 -10.54
N GLY A 211 -2.47 21.51 -11.30
CA GLY A 211 -3.82 21.30 -10.78
C GLY A 211 -3.93 20.08 -9.87
N TYR A 212 -3.34 18.96 -10.28
CA TYR A 212 -3.32 17.74 -9.47
C TYR A 212 -2.49 17.93 -8.18
N VAL A 213 -1.30 18.51 -8.31
CA VAL A 213 -0.44 18.83 -7.16
C VAL A 213 -1.14 19.77 -6.19
N PHE A 214 -1.85 20.78 -6.71
CA PHE A 214 -2.65 21.68 -5.89
C PHE A 214 -3.74 20.96 -5.10
N LEU A 215 -4.47 20.04 -5.73
CA LEU A 215 -5.51 19.25 -5.05
C LEU A 215 -4.93 18.34 -3.97
N LEU A 216 -3.82 17.62 -4.25
CA LEU A 216 -3.12 16.82 -3.26
C LEU A 216 -2.71 17.66 -2.04
N ARG A 217 -2.05 18.79 -2.26
CA ARG A 217 -1.64 19.71 -1.19
C ARG A 217 -2.83 20.23 -0.40
N THR A 218 -3.91 20.60 -1.09
CA THR A 218 -5.13 21.13 -0.46
C THR A 218 -5.64 20.14 0.57
N TRP A 219 -5.84 18.89 0.18
CA TRP A 219 -6.45 17.91 1.08
C TRP A 219 -5.48 17.41 2.15
N LEU A 220 -4.19 17.21 1.82
CA LEU A 220 -3.19 16.85 2.82
C LEU A 220 -2.98 17.93 3.88
N THR A 221 -3.03 19.20 3.49
CA THR A 221 -2.89 20.31 4.45
C THR A 221 -4.17 20.60 5.21
N ALA A 222 -5.34 20.35 4.60
CA ALA A 222 -6.64 20.58 5.25
C ALA A 222 -6.81 19.74 6.51
N ILE A 223 -6.44 18.45 6.45
CA ILE A 223 -6.61 17.52 7.57
C ILE A 223 -5.55 17.68 8.68
N GLN A 224 -4.39 18.24 8.39
CA GLN A 224 -3.27 18.44 9.34
C GLN A 224 -2.86 17.18 10.14
N CYS A 225 -3.20 15.97 9.67
CA CYS A 225 -2.92 14.69 10.31
C CYS A 225 -1.61 14.08 9.81
N TRP A 226 -0.51 14.85 9.85
CA TRP A 226 0.79 14.42 9.32
C TRP A 226 1.37 13.19 10.02
N ASP A 227 1.03 12.97 11.28
CA ASP A 227 1.35 11.80 12.08
C ASP A 227 0.67 10.51 11.59
N LYS A 228 -0.36 10.64 10.73
CA LYS A 228 -1.07 9.54 10.09
C LYS A 228 -0.67 9.32 8.63
N VAL A 229 0.30 10.07 8.11
CA VAL A 229 0.70 10.01 6.70
C VAL A 229 2.08 9.38 6.57
N MET A 230 2.20 8.33 5.78
CA MET A 230 3.44 7.58 5.57
C MET A 230 3.98 7.76 4.16
N PHE A 231 5.30 7.75 4.03
CA PHE A 231 5.97 7.61 2.74
C PHE A 231 5.89 6.15 2.27
N GLY A 232 5.59 5.95 0.99
CA GLY A 232 5.65 4.68 0.29
C GLY A 232 5.89 4.93 -1.19
N THR A 233 6.55 4.04 -1.90
CA THR A 233 6.90 4.24 -3.31
C THR A 233 5.94 3.59 -4.27
N ASP A 234 5.36 2.46 -3.92
CA ASP A 234 4.68 1.54 -4.84
C ASP A 234 5.63 0.94 -5.90
N TRP A 235 6.92 0.77 -5.51
CA TRP A 235 7.88 0.06 -6.35
C TRP A 235 7.26 -1.23 -6.93
N PRO A 236 7.48 -1.60 -8.23
CA PRO A 236 8.53 -1.10 -9.15
C PRO A 236 8.07 -0.06 -10.17
N ILE A 237 6.97 0.64 -9.96
CA ILE A 237 6.38 1.54 -10.95
C ILE A 237 7.00 2.94 -10.98
N VAL A 238 7.95 3.25 -10.09
CA VAL A 238 8.54 4.59 -9.94
C VAL A 238 10.07 4.55 -9.91
N ASN A 239 10.70 5.64 -10.33
CA ASN A 239 12.11 5.88 -9.99
C ASN A 239 12.19 6.37 -8.54
N LEU A 240 12.93 5.63 -7.70
CA LEU A 240 12.98 5.85 -6.25
C LEU A 240 13.49 7.24 -5.85
N GLY A 241 14.54 7.72 -6.52
CA GLY A 241 15.11 9.05 -6.24
C GLY A 241 14.18 10.19 -6.64
N GLU A 242 13.56 10.07 -7.82
CA GLU A 242 12.58 11.04 -8.32
C GLU A 242 11.33 11.06 -7.43
N TYR A 243 10.87 9.88 -6.96
CA TYR A 243 9.72 9.80 -6.08
C TYR A 243 9.97 10.45 -4.71
N ILE A 244 11.13 10.23 -4.11
CA ILE A 244 11.54 10.94 -2.89
C ILE A 244 11.55 12.45 -3.13
N GLY A 245 12.09 12.90 -4.26
CA GLY A 245 12.07 14.29 -4.66
C GLY A 245 10.68 14.87 -4.83
N PHE A 246 9.76 14.09 -5.44
CA PHE A 246 8.36 14.45 -5.59
C PHE A 246 7.68 14.64 -4.23
N ILE A 247 7.78 13.67 -3.33
CA ILE A 247 7.16 13.74 -1.99
C ILE A 247 7.73 14.91 -1.17
N ARG A 248 9.05 15.13 -1.21
CA ARG A 248 9.67 16.28 -0.52
C ARG A 248 9.18 17.63 -1.02
N ARG A 249 8.80 17.72 -2.29
CA ARG A 249 8.23 18.95 -2.88
C ARG A 249 6.72 19.05 -2.65
N LEU A 250 6.02 17.90 -2.49
CA LEU A 250 4.58 17.85 -2.27
C LEU A 250 4.22 18.25 -0.83
N VAL A 251 4.94 17.69 0.14
CA VAL A 251 4.70 17.89 1.57
C VAL A 251 5.42 19.17 2.03
N PRO A 252 4.75 20.04 2.81
CA PRO A 252 5.33 21.31 3.28
C PRO A 252 6.47 21.14 4.28
#